data_995a7de09581112aa99206449eb4e1dd
#
_entry.id   995a7de09581112aa99206449eb4e1dd
#
_cell.length_a   1.000
_cell.length_b   1.000
_cell.length_c   1.000
_cell.angle_alpha   90.00
_cell.angle_beta   90.00
_cell.angle_gamma   90.00
#
_symmetry.space_group_name_H-M   'P 1'
#
loop_
_entity.id
_entity.type
_entity.pdbx_description
1 polymer ?
#
loop_
_entity_poly.entity_id
_entity_poly.type
_entity_poly.pdbx_seq_one_letter_code
_entity_poly.pdbx_strand_id
1 'polypeptide(L)'
;MKVIYKITYPNGKIYVGKDLTDSINYFGSADSGLIERDFSREQRRDFSVRKEILWESETASDSEVSAKEVEFIRALRSNDPKIGYNQWPRRNGEIYA
;
A
#
# COMPACT_ATOMS: atom_id res chain seq x y z
N MET A 1 9.89 14.68 -6.80
CA MET A 1 9.09 13.67 -7.50
C MET A 1 8.04 13.13 -6.56
N LYS A 2 6.80 13.12 -6.98
CA LYS A 2 5.68 12.49 -6.23
C LYS A 2 5.40 11.14 -6.84
N VAL A 3 5.26 10.12 -6.02
CA VAL A 3 5.11 8.74 -6.51
C VAL A 3 3.94 8.03 -5.86
N ILE A 4 3.39 7.06 -6.59
CA ILE A 4 2.55 6.00 -6.05
C ILE A 4 3.38 4.73 -6.10
N TYR A 5 3.47 4.03 -4.98
CA TYR A 5 4.28 2.83 -4.86
C TYR A 5 3.45 1.64 -4.38
N LYS A 6 3.98 0.46 -4.61
CA LYS A 6 3.40 -0.79 -4.12
C LYS A 6 4.47 -1.55 -3.34
N ILE A 7 4.10 -1.97 -2.13
CA ILE A 7 4.91 -2.90 -1.33
C ILE A 7 4.32 -4.29 -1.48
N THR A 8 5.15 -5.27 -1.77
CA THR A 8 4.75 -6.68 -1.78
C THR A 8 5.42 -7.38 -0.62
N TYR A 9 4.60 -8.05 0.21
CA TYR A 9 5.04 -8.77 1.39
C TYR A 9 5.32 -10.23 1.06
N PRO A 10 6.05 -10.97 1.94
CA PRO A 10 6.41 -12.36 1.67
C PRO A 10 5.23 -13.30 1.44
N ASN A 11 4.04 -12.99 1.97
CA ASN A 11 2.83 -13.77 1.75
C ASN A 11 2.09 -13.41 0.45
N GLY A 12 2.64 -12.50 -0.35
CA GLY A 12 2.02 -12.04 -1.59
C GLY A 12 1.00 -10.91 -1.43
N LYS A 13 0.64 -10.54 -0.21
CA LYS A 13 -0.24 -9.39 0.00
C LYS A 13 0.50 -8.09 -0.29
N ILE A 14 -0.25 -7.07 -0.70
CA ILE A 14 0.31 -5.81 -1.16
C ILE A 14 -0.23 -4.63 -0.35
N TYR A 15 0.52 -3.55 -0.38
CA TYR A 15 0.10 -2.25 0.14
C TYR A 15 0.44 -1.19 -0.88
N VAL A 16 -0.54 -0.34 -1.23
CA VAL A 16 -0.34 0.79 -2.15
C VAL A 16 -0.31 2.07 -1.32
N GLY A 17 0.67 2.91 -1.58
CA GLY A 17 0.80 4.17 -0.87
C GLY A 17 1.28 5.29 -1.77
N LYS A 18 1.27 6.51 -1.21
CA LYS A 18 1.81 7.69 -1.87
C LYS A 18 2.98 8.23 -1.08
N ASP A 19 3.95 8.79 -1.79
CA ASP A 19 5.08 9.47 -1.20
C ASP A 19 5.31 10.76 -1.99
N LEU A 20 5.14 11.89 -1.34
CA LEU A 20 5.27 13.20 -1.98
C LEU A 20 6.73 13.63 -2.15
N THR A 21 7.66 12.91 -1.56
CA THR A 21 9.09 13.25 -1.56
C THR A 21 9.98 12.23 -2.26
N ASP A 22 9.41 11.09 -2.68
CA ASP A 22 10.15 9.98 -3.29
C ASP A 22 11.35 9.53 -2.45
N SER A 23 11.10 9.32 -1.15
CA SER A 23 12.14 8.86 -0.23
C SER A 23 12.33 7.35 -0.33
N ILE A 24 13.56 6.91 -0.53
CA ILE A 24 13.86 5.48 -0.64
C ILE A 24 13.53 4.72 0.65
N ASN A 25 13.55 5.41 1.78
CA ASN A 25 13.29 4.79 3.09
C ASN A 25 11.82 4.81 3.48
N TYR A 26 10.94 5.35 2.64
CA TYR A 26 9.53 5.44 2.99
C TYR A 26 8.79 4.21 2.49
N PHE A 27 8.23 3.43 3.42
CA PHE A 27 7.46 2.21 3.13
C PHE A 27 5.99 2.34 3.51
N GLY A 28 5.54 3.54 3.82
CA GLY A 28 4.14 3.81 4.08
C GLY A 28 3.74 3.56 5.52
N SER A 29 2.43 3.60 5.73
CA SER A 29 1.82 3.50 7.04
C SER A 29 0.78 2.39 7.11
N ALA A 30 1.06 1.25 6.47
CA ALA A 30 0.23 0.06 6.61
C ALA A 30 0.12 -0.32 8.09
N ASP A 31 -1.06 -0.81 8.49
CA ASP A 31 -1.30 -1.16 9.87
C ASP A 31 -0.38 -2.30 10.31
N SER A 32 0.54 -2.00 11.21
CA SER A 32 1.52 -2.98 11.69
C SER A 32 0.86 -4.14 12.41
N GLY A 33 -0.27 -3.92 13.08
CA GLY A 33 -1.01 -4.98 13.75
C GLY A 33 -1.55 -6.02 12.79
N LEU A 34 -2.04 -5.59 11.62
CA LEU A 34 -2.51 -6.52 10.59
C LEU A 34 -1.36 -7.33 10.02
N ILE A 35 -0.22 -6.70 9.80
CA ILE A 35 0.96 -7.37 9.26
C ILE A 35 1.52 -8.37 10.28
N GLU A 36 1.65 -7.94 11.53
CA GLU A 36 2.13 -8.82 12.61
C GLU A 36 1.27 -10.07 12.79
N ARG A 37 -0.04 -9.93 12.60
CA ARG A 37 -0.95 -11.06 12.69
C ARG A 37 -0.68 -12.12 11.62
N ASP A 38 -0.26 -11.70 10.44
CA ASP A 38 -0.06 -12.59 9.29
C ASP A 38 1.30 -13.27 9.29
N PHE A 39 2.24 -12.84 10.14
CA PHE A 39 3.61 -13.37 10.15
C PHE A 39 4.01 -13.80 11.56
N SER A 40 4.39 -15.08 11.69
CA SER A 40 4.92 -15.62 12.93
C SER A 40 6.30 -15.02 13.23
N ARG A 41 6.76 -15.20 14.46
CA ARG A 41 8.11 -14.80 14.87
C ARG A 41 9.17 -15.46 13.97
N GLU A 42 8.99 -16.71 13.63
CA GLU A 42 9.90 -17.45 12.77
C GLU A 42 9.97 -16.82 11.37
N GLN A 43 8.81 -16.47 10.81
CA GLN A 43 8.75 -15.82 9.49
C GLN A 43 9.40 -14.44 9.49
N ARG A 44 9.36 -13.74 10.62
CA ARG A 44 9.97 -12.40 10.74
C ARG A 44 11.49 -12.41 10.79
N ARG A 45 12.11 -13.57 11.04
CA ARG A 45 13.57 -13.67 11.11
C ARG A 45 14.23 -13.51 9.75
N ASP A 46 13.49 -13.80 8.68
CA ASP A 46 13.94 -13.59 7.32
C ASP A 46 12.78 -12.95 6.55
N PHE A 47 12.65 -11.64 6.70
CA PHE A 47 11.49 -10.88 6.25
C PHE A 47 11.94 -9.82 5.26
N SER A 48 11.56 -9.98 4.00
CA SER A 48 11.87 -9.00 2.97
C SER A 48 10.61 -8.52 2.27
N VAL A 49 10.61 -7.26 1.87
CA VAL A 49 9.53 -6.66 1.10
C VAL A 49 10.08 -6.11 -0.19
N ARG A 50 9.22 -6.05 -1.22
CA ARG A 50 9.58 -5.48 -2.50
C ARG A 50 8.79 -4.18 -2.69
N LYS A 51 9.49 -3.11 -3.03
CA LYS A 51 8.87 -1.82 -3.34
C LYS A 51 8.99 -1.54 -4.83
N GLU A 52 7.86 -1.18 -5.46
CA GLU A 52 7.81 -0.81 -6.87
C GLU A 52 7.17 0.57 -6.99
N ILE A 53 7.67 1.39 -7.90
CA ILE A 53 7.02 2.64 -8.27
C ILE A 53 6.02 2.34 -9.38
N LEU A 54 4.74 2.63 -9.13
CA LEU A 54 3.66 2.39 -10.09
C LEU A 54 3.41 3.61 -10.97
N TRP A 55 3.65 4.80 -10.45
CA TRP A 55 3.37 6.06 -11.12
C TRP A 55 4.19 7.17 -10.47
N GLU A 56 4.64 8.12 -11.28
CA GLU A 56 5.41 9.25 -10.77
C GLU A 56 5.10 10.52 -11.54
N SER A 57 5.24 11.67 -10.87
CA SER A 57 5.03 12.99 -11.48
C SER A 57 5.83 14.05 -10.75
N GLU A 58 6.41 14.97 -11.53
CA GLU A 58 7.07 16.15 -10.97
C GLU A 58 6.09 17.31 -10.75
N THR A 59 4.95 17.31 -11.46
CA THR A 59 4.07 18.47 -11.54
C THR A 59 2.69 18.27 -10.95
N ALA A 60 2.31 17.04 -10.63
CA ALA A 60 0.97 16.75 -10.09
C ALA A 60 0.75 17.45 -8.75
N SER A 61 -0.47 17.92 -8.52
CA SER A 61 -0.87 18.44 -7.22
C SER A 61 -1.03 17.31 -6.21
N ASP A 62 -1.05 17.63 -4.93
CA ASP A 62 -1.27 16.64 -3.89
C ASP A 62 -2.63 15.94 -4.04
N SER A 63 -3.65 16.67 -4.48
CA SER A 63 -4.98 16.09 -4.73
C SER A 63 -4.97 15.12 -5.91
N GLU A 64 -4.19 15.40 -6.95
CA GLU A 64 -4.04 14.49 -8.08
C GLU A 64 -3.32 13.21 -7.66
N VAL A 65 -2.30 13.33 -6.83
CA VAL A 65 -1.57 12.17 -6.29
C VAL A 65 -2.51 11.31 -5.43
N SER A 66 -3.31 11.95 -4.58
CA SER A 66 -4.29 11.23 -3.75
C SER A 66 -5.33 10.50 -4.60
N ALA A 67 -5.79 11.11 -5.69
CA ALA A 67 -6.72 10.46 -6.61
C ALA A 67 -6.07 9.26 -7.30
N LYS A 68 -4.81 9.36 -7.69
CA LYS A 68 -4.05 8.26 -8.28
C LYS A 68 -3.85 7.12 -7.28
N GLU A 69 -3.57 7.43 -6.04
CA GLU A 69 -3.47 6.41 -4.99
C GLU A 69 -4.74 5.58 -4.89
N VAL A 70 -5.89 6.25 -4.81
CA VAL A 70 -7.20 5.58 -4.74
C VAL A 70 -7.44 4.74 -6.01
N GLU A 71 -7.11 5.27 -7.17
CA GLU A 71 -7.26 4.57 -8.45
C GLU A 71 -6.47 3.25 -8.44
N PHE A 72 -5.21 3.26 -8.01
CA PHE A 72 -4.39 2.06 -7.94
C PHE A 72 -4.85 1.09 -6.86
N ILE A 73 -5.28 1.58 -5.69
CA ILE A 73 -5.82 0.72 -4.65
C ILE A 73 -7.02 -0.05 -5.18
N ARG A 74 -7.94 0.61 -5.88
CA ARG A 74 -9.11 -0.04 -6.45
C ARG A 74 -8.76 -0.99 -7.59
N ALA A 75 -7.87 -0.58 -8.48
CA ALA A 75 -7.45 -1.41 -9.61
C ALA A 75 -6.76 -2.69 -9.17
N LEU A 76 -5.89 -2.61 -8.16
CA LEU A 76 -5.14 -3.73 -7.63
C LEU A 76 -5.87 -4.45 -6.50
N ARG A 77 -6.98 -3.90 -6.02
CA ARG A 77 -7.82 -4.46 -4.97
C ARG A 77 -7.05 -4.65 -3.65
N SER A 78 -6.08 -3.78 -3.38
CA SER A 78 -5.26 -3.88 -2.17
C SER A 78 -6.04 -3.54 -0.90
N ASN A 79 -7.25 -2.99 -1.02
CA ASN A 79 -8.17 -2.76 0.08
C ASN A 79 -9.08 -3.97 0.37
N ASP A 80 -8.89 -5.07 -0.34
CA ASP A 80 -9.49 -6.35 0.01
C ASP A 80 -8.55 -7.07 0.99
N PRO A 81 -9.00 -7.43 2.21
CA PRO A 81 -8.14 -8.06 3.21
C PRO A 81 -7.49 -9.36 2.76
N LYS A 82 -8.05 -10.01 1.74
CA LYS A 82 -7.46 -11.23 1.17
C LYS A 82 -6.28 -10.93 0.24
N ILE A 83 -6.20 -9.69 -0.26
CA ILE A 83 -5.25 -9.28 -1.28
C ILE A 83 -4.20 -8.32 -0.72
N GLY A 84 -4.59 -7.43 0.17
CA GLY A 84 -3.70 -6.37 0.63
C GLY A 84 -4.02 -5.80 2.00
N TYR A 85 -3.23 -4.80 2.36
CA TYR A 85 -3.29 -4.18 3.69
C TYR A 85 -3.83 -2.76 3.68
N ASN A 86 -4.34 -2.28 2.56
CA ASN A 86 -4.98 -0.97 2.52
C ASN A 86 -6.35 -1.04 3.18
N GLN A 87 -6.61 -0.13 4.10
CA GLN A 87 -7.90 -0.03 4.77
C GLN A 87 -8.83 0.97 4.10
N TRP A 88 -8.29 1.85 3.26
CA TRP A 88 -9.04 2.86 2.51
C TRP A 88 -8.63 2.83 1.05
N PRO A 89 -9.51 3.18 0.12
CA PRO A 89 -10.94 3.38 0.34
C PRO A 89 -11.63 2.06 0.68
N ARG A 90 -12.79 2.12 1.32
CA ARG A 90 -13.57 0.90 1.59
C ARG A 90 -14.07 0.32 0.27
N ARG A 91 -14.19 -1.00 0.25
CA ARG A 91 -14.67 -1.70 -0.95
C ARG A 91 -16.15 -1.39 -1.18
N ASN A 92 -16.55 -1.39 -2.47
CA ASN A 92 -17.95 -1.27 -2.83
C ASN A 92 -18.74 -2.43 -2.22
N GLY A 93 -19.88 -2.11 -1.60
CA GLY A 93 -20.75 -3.10 -0.97
C GLY A 93 -20.38 -3.43 0.47
N GLU A 94 -19.31 -2.86 1.02
CA GLU A 94 -19.01 -3.01 2.44
C GLU A 94 -20.05 -2.27 3.28
N ILE A 95 -20.43 -2.92 4.39
CA ILE A 95 -21.37 -2.32 5.35
C ILE A 95 -20.54 -1.59 6.40
N TYR A 96 -20.86 -0.33 6.60
CA TYR A 96 -20.24 0.50 7.63
C TYR A 96 -21.10 0.46 8.88
N ALA A 97 -20.58 -0.13 9.92
CA ALA A 97 -21.29 -0.16 11.19
C ALA A 97 -20.88 1.04 12.04
#